data_bcff527d6c379d3e4648e4f05becf3c1
#
_entry.id   bcff527d6c379d3e4648e4f05becf3c1
#
_cell.length_a   1.000
_cell.length_b   1.000
_cell.length_c   1.000
_cell.angle_alpha   90.00
_cell.angle_beta   90.00
_cell.angle_gamma   90.00
#
_symmetry.space_group_name_H-M   'P 1'
#
loop_
_entity.id
_entity.type
_entity.pdbx_description
1 polymer ?
#
loop_
_entity_poly.entity_id
_entity_poly.type
_entity_poly.pdbx_seq_one_letter_code
_entity_poly.pdbx_strand_id
1 'polypeptide(L)'
;MLKTNTVGRKLYFSVLAVFLVFAVSFIVFQQTREKQYKISTLTLKLANYNELLVEDLALSSSNGILLSDTVNLVDSVRVAEAKLEDFVQEHESKDLRVTLIKPDGKVIYDNMGKDFRKFSNHAKRAEVAEALQDGMGTSVERQSSTLKHDYFYVASYFPKNQLVVRTALPYNDDLAKSLQADQHYIWFALVAVIILTLVLYRFTSRLGSNISKLRIFAYKADHNESLEVEDLASFPGDELGEIAERIIKMYKRVQTTRKEQDILKRQLTQNIAHELKTPVASIQGYLETILDNPHINEATKAQFLQRCFAQSERLTSLLHDISTLNRLDDGSDMIDFEAVDITQMVADITRETALARQERKMTFDNRMPEHIVVKGNRSLIYSIFRNLTDNAIAYAGEGCKMTLEAKEQGNKWYFIFQDNGQGVPPEHLARLFERFYRVDKGRSRKMGGTGLGLAIVKNAVLLHGGTIRVSNLPEGGLKFEFTLKK
;
A
#
# COMPACT_ATOMS: atom_id res chain seq x y z
N MET A 1 7.88 9.13 28.60
CA MET A 1 6.56 8.46 28.78
C MET A 1 5.93 8.24 27.40
N LEU A 2 6.10 7.07 26.84
CA LEU A 2 5.61 6.69 25.51
C LEU A 2 4.08 6.68 25.55
N LYS A 3 3.45 7.62 24.84
CA LYS A 3 1.99 7.60 24.59
C LYS A 3 1.65 6.28 23.91
N THR A 4 1.15 5.36 24.73
CA THR A 4 0.70 4.03 24.34
C THR A 4 -0.18 4.09 23.10
N ASN A 5 0.14 3.26 22.19
CA ASN A 5 -0.53 2.78 21.00
C ASN A 5 -2.05 3.08 20.92
N THR A 6 -2.40 4.32 20.56
CA THR A 6 -3.79 4.78 20.53
C THR A 6 -4.60 4.12 19.41
N VAL A 7 -3.97 3.80 18.27
CA VAL A 7 -4.63 3.22 17.10
C VAL A 7 -4.97 1.75 17.36
N GLY A 8 -4.01 0.93 17.80
CA GLY A 8 -4.27 -0.48 18.11
C GLY A 8 -5.31 -0.66 19.22
N ARG A 9 -5.27 0.20 20.24
CA ARG A 9 -6.24 0.17 21.34
C ARG A 9 -7.66 0.57 20.90
N LYS A 10 -7.80 1.59 20.07
CA LYS A 10 -9.09 1.99 19.49
C LYS A 10 -9.66 0.88 18.60
N LEU A 11 -8.84 0.28 17.75
CA LEU A 11 -9.24 -0.83 16.88
C LEU A 11 -9.69 -2.04 17.72
N TYR A 12 -8.91 -2.41 18.74
CA TYR A 12 -9.24 -3.51 19.66
C TYR A 12 -10.60 -3.31 20.29
N PHE A 13 -10.86 -2.16 20.95
CA PHE A 13 -12.13 -1.91 21.61
C PHE A 13 -13.30 -1.80 20.64
N SER A 14 -13.10 -1.23 19.45
CA SER A 14 -14.14 -1.14 18.43
C SER A 14 -14.57 -2.53 17.95
N VAL A 15 -13.61 -3.38 17.61
CA VAL A 15 -13.89 -4.75 17.14
C VAL A 15 -14.48 -5.60 18.28
N LEU A 16 -13.92 -5.49 19.49
CA LEU A 16 -14.44 -6.19 20.66
C LEU A 16 -15.91 -5.83 20.95
N ALA A 17 -16.28 -4.55 20.87
CA ALA A 17 -17.65 -4.10 21.07
C ALA A 17 -18.61 -4.73 20.05
N VAL A 18 -18.24 -4.77 18.78
CA VAL A 18 -19.05 -5.41 17.72
C VAL A 18 -19.22 -6.90 18.00
N PHE A 19 -18.16 -7.60 18.39
CA PHE A 19 -18.24 -9.03 18.72
C PHE A 19 -19.11 -9.30 19.94
N LEU A 20 -19.04 -8.48 20.99
CA LEU A 20 -19.90 -8.64 22.17
C LEU A 20 -21.38 -8.46 21.82
N VAL A 21 -21.72 -7.45 21.04
CA VAL A 21 -23.09 -7.23 20.54
C VAL A 21 -23.57 -8.44 19.74
N PHE A 22 -22.72 -8.93 18.83
CA PHE A 22 -23.04 -10.12 18.02
C PHE A 22 -23.24 -11.37 18.91
N ALA A 23 -22.34 -11.61 19.87
CA ALA A 23 -22.42 -12.77 20.77
C ALA A 23 -23.72 -12.73 21.61
N VAL A 24 -24.07 -11.59 22.17
CA VAL A 24 -25.34 -11.42 22.93
C VAL A 24 -26.54 -11.66 22.02
N SER A 25 -26.55 -11.05 20.82
CA SER A 25 -27.65 -11.23 19.86
C SER A 25 -27.80 -12.70 19.44
N PHE A 26 -26.67 -13.38 19.20
CA PHE A 26 -26.66 -14.79 18.85
C PHE A 26 -27.19 -15.69 19.97
N ILE A 27 -26.79 -15.43 21.23
CA ILE A 27 -27.27 -16.18 22.36
C ILE A 27 -28.80 -16.01 22.53
N VAL A 28 -29.32 -14.78 22.46
CA VAL A 28 -30.75 -14.51 22.54
C VAL A 28 -31.51 -15.18 21.40
N PHE A 29 -31.00 -15.10 20.19
CA PHE A 29 -31.60 -15.77 19.02
C PHE A 29 -31.64 -17.29 19.22
N GLN A 30 -30.56 -17.89 19.65
CA GLN A 30 -30.48 -19.34 19.84
C GLN A 30 -31.41 -19.83 20.96
N GLN A 31 -31.47 -19.09 22.07
CA GLN A 31 -32.40 -19.40 23.18
C GLN A 31 -33.85 -19.39 22.72
N THR A 32 -34.22 -18.36 21.97
CA THR A 32 -35.59 -18.22 21.47
C THR A 32 -35.94 -19.35 20.50
N ARG A 33 -35.04 -19.63 19.57
CA ARG A 33 -35.20 -20.68 18.54
C ARG A 33 -35.31 -22.06 19.18
N GLU A 34 -34.47 -22.40 20.13
CA GLU A 34 -34.46 -23.70 20.78
C GLU A 34 -35.72 -23.92 21.60
N LYS A 35 -36.15 -22.87 22.36
CA LYS A 35 -37.41 -22.92 23.10
C LYS A 35 -38.60 -23.19 22.15
N GLN A 36 -38.67 -22.48 21.04
CA GLN A 36 -39.72 -22.69 20.03
C GLN A 36 -39.66 -24.10 19.41
N TYR A 37 -38.46 -24.60 19.12
CA TYR A 37 -38.28 -25.96 18.60
C TYR A 37 -38.76 -27.03 19.60
N LYS A 38 -38.41 -26.91 20.90
CA LYS A 38 -38.84 -27.84 21.93
C LYS A 38 -40.37 -27.81 22.11
N ILE A 39 -40.98 -26.62 22.11
CA ILE A 39 -42.42 -26.45 22.13
C ILE A 39 -43.08 -27.11 20.89
N SER A 40 -42.55 -26.85 19.71
CA SER A 40 -43.08 -27.45 18.45
C SER A 40 -42.99 -28.98 18.47
N THR A 41 -41.85 -29.50 18.93
CA THR A 41 -41.65 -30.96 19.05
C THR A 41 -42.62 -31.59 20.04
N LEU A 42 -42.84 -30.97 21.18
CA LEU A 42 -43.82 -31.46 22.19
C LEU A 42 -45.27 -31.37 21.62
N THR A 43 -45.58 -30.27 20.91
CA THR A 43 -46.88 -30.11 20.23
C THR A 43 -47.15 -31.23 19.25
N LEU A 44 -46.16 -31.54 18.37
CA LEU A 44 -46.28 -32.63 17.42
C LEU A 44 -46.45 -33.99 18.09
N LYS A 45 -45.68 -34.25 19.20
CA LYS A 45 -45.82 -35.49 19.94
C LYS A 45 -47.21 -35.65 20.53
N LEU A 46 -47.77 -34.58 21.14
CA LEU A 46 -49.12 -34.64 21.66
C LEU A 46 -50.20 -34.71 20.58
N ALA A 47 -49.99 -34.06 19.42
CA ALA A 47 -50.88 -34.17 18.30
C ALA A 47 -50.93 -35.59 17.72
N ASN A 48 -49.77 -36.27 17.64
CA ASN A 48 -49.70 -37.70 17.28
C ASN A 48 -50.45 -38.58 18.25
N TYR A 49 -50.38 -38.29 19.56
CA TYR A 49 -51.18 -38.99 20.56
C TYR A 49 -52.69 -38.80 20.30
N ASN A 50 -53.12 -37.58 19.93
CA ASN A 50 -54.50 -37.30 19.56
C ASN A 50 -54.96 -38.13 18.36
N GLU A 51 -54.09 -38.31 17.35
CA GLU A 51 -54.37 -39.09 16.14
C GLU A 51 -54.45 -40.58 16.46
N LEU A 52 -53.47 -41.15 17.15
CA LEU A 52 -53.49 -42.56 17.59
C LEU A 52 -54.72 -42.89 18.43
N LEU A 53 -55.10 -41.96 19.30
CA LEU A 53 -56.26 -42.14 20.15
C LEU A 53 -57.57 -42.17 19.34
N VAL A 54 -57.69 -41.36 18.28
CA VAL A 54 -58.84 -41.38 17.38
C VAL A 54 -58.86 -42.64 16.55
N GLU A 55 -57.71 -43.13 16.06
CA GLU A 55 -57.61 -44.39 15.33
C GLU A 55 -58.01 -45.59 16.18
N ASP A 56 -57.54 -45.68 17.45
CA ASP A 56 -57.92 -46.76 18.33
C ASP A 56 -59.41 -46.74 18.68
N LEU A 57 -59.97 -45.57 18.87
CA LEU A 57 -61.41 -45.40 19.06
C LEU A 57 -62.19 -45.78 17.76
N ALA A 58 -61.69 -45.48 16.56
CA ALA A 58 -62.33 -45.80 15.30
C ALA A 58 -62.28 -47.30 14.98
N LEU A 59 -61.16 -47.97 15.24
CA LEU A 59 -61.00 -49.42 15.10
C LEU A 59 -61.98 -50.18 15.99
N SER A 60 -62.21 -49.60 17.16
CA SER A 60 -63.22 -50.17 18.11
C SER A 60 -64.66 -49.98 17.63
N SER A 61 -64.89 -48.98 16.81
CA SER A 61 -66.22 -48.67 16.19
C SER A 61 -66.55 -49.59 15.01
N SER A 62 -65.55 -50.27 14.35
CA SER A 62 -65.82 -51.23 13.30
C SER A 62 -66.66 -52.42 13.79
N ASN A 63 -66.80 -52.63 15.08
CA ASN A 63 -67.77 -53.51 15.73
C ASN A 63 -69.15 -52.89 15.99
N GLY A 64 -69.41 -51.73 15.39
CA GLY A 64 -70.84 -51.30 15.16
C GLY A 64 -71.46 -50.46 16.25
N ILE A 65 -70.77 -49.85 17.21
CA ILE A 65 -71.44 -49.26 18.36
C ILE A 65 -71.20 -47.76 18.62
N LEU A 66 -70.26 -47.08 18.05
CA LEU A 66 -69.83 -45.74 18.57
C LEU A 66 -70.22 -44.50 17.80
N LEU A 67 -70.72 -44.57 16.56
CA LEU A 67 -70.97 -43.36 15.72
C LEU A 67 -72.30 -43.37 14.94
N SER A 68 -73.32 -44.15 15.31
CA SER A 68 -74.67 -44.01 14.75
C SER A 68 -75.53 -43.20 15.74
N ASP A 69 -76.35 -42.29 15.17
CA ASP A 69 -77.25 -41.37 15.91
C ASP A 69 -78.35 -42.04 16.75
N THR A 70 -78.34 -43.35 16.89
CA THR A 70 -79.41 -44.12 17.46
C THR A 70 -79.05 -45.06 18.63
N VAL A 71 -77.83 -45.10 19.10
CA VAL A 71 -77.42 -45.97 20.25
C VAL A 71 -77.16 -45.18 21.48
N ASN A 72 -77.65 -45.73 22.64
CA ASN A 72 -77.53 -45.12 23.96
C ASN A 72 -76.09 -44.65 24.24
N LEU A 73 -75.91 -43.32 24.31
CA LEU A 73 -74.69 -42.62 24.54
C LEU A 73 -73.92 -43.11 25.79
N VAL A 74 -74.62 -43.73 26.75
CA VAL A 74 -74.08 -44.18 28.06
C VAL A 74 -73.23 -45.46 27.91
N ASP A 75 -73.59 -46.42 27.07
CA ASP A 75 -72.84 -47.67 26.89
C ASP A 75 -71.61 -47.49 26.00
N SER A 76 -71.73 -46.59 25.02
CA SER A 76 -70.62 -46.19 24.16
C SER A 76 -69.52 -45.45 24.92
N VAL A 77 -69.88 -44.62 25.87
CA VAL A 77 -68.94 -43.89 26.72
C VAL A 77 -68.17 -44.81 27.65
N ARG A 78 -68.83 -45.87 28.24
CA ARG A 78 -68.14 -46.82 29.13
C ARG A 78 -67.09 -47.68 28.41
N VAL A 79 -67.34 -48.10 27.18
CA VAL A 79 -66.31 -48.84 26.37
C VAL A 79 -65.17 -47.95 26.00
N ALA A 80 -65.48 -46.67 25.62
CA ALA A 80 -64.44 -45.68 25.38
C ALA A 80 -63.61 -45.30 26.61
N GLU A 81 -64.26 -45.21 27.79
CA GLU A 81 -63.58 -44.94 29.07
C GLU A 81 -62.54 -46.01 29.40
N ALA A 82 -62.83 -47.32 29.27
CA ALA A 82 -61.88 -48.39 29.54
C ALA A 82 -60.68 -48.36 28.59
N LYS A 83 -60.91 -48.12 27.31
CA LYS A 83 -59.82 -48.02 26.31
C LYS A 83 -58.98 -46.77 26.40
N LEU A 84 -59.58 -45.66 26.78
CA LEU A 84 -58.85 -44.43 27.03
C LEU A 84 -57.98 -44.55 28.31
N GLU A 85 -58.44 -45.31 29.31
CA GLU A 85 -57.63 -45.65 30.46
C GLU A 85 -56.45 -46.55 30.09
N ASP A 86 -56.69 -47.62 29.26
CA ASP A 86 -55.64 -48.48 28.75
C ASP A 86 -54.63 -47.71 27.87
N PHE A 87 -55.07 -46.84 26.96
CA PHE A 87 -54.21 -46.02 26.15
C PHE A 87 -53.32 -45.10 26.99
N VAL A 88 -53.87 -44.47 28.03
CA VAL A 88 -53.10 -43.60 28.95
C VAL A 88 -52.09 -44.39 29.77
N GLN A 89 -52.39 -45.64 30.14
CA GLN A 89 -51.49 -46.54 30.83
C GLN A 89 -50.35 -47.07 29.94
N GLU A 90 -50.66 -47.43 28.70
CA GLU A 90 -49.72 -47.98 27.75
C GLU A 90 -48.69 -47.00 27.25
N HIS A 91 -49.02 -45.70 27.19
CA HIS A 91 -48.13 -44.65 26.72
C HIS A 91 -47.33 -43.98 27.85
N GLU A 92 -47.09 -44.64 28.95
CA GLU A 92 -46.17 -44.28 30.08
C GLU A 92 -46.31 -42.83 30.66
N SER A 93 -47.38 -42.14 30.36
CA SER A 93 -47.57 -40.76 30.81
C SER A 93 -48.64 -40.69 31.88
N LYS A 94 -48.27 -41.06 33.11
CA LYS A 94 -49.23 -41.03 34.27
C LYS A 94 -49.94 -39.68 34.47
N ASP A 95 -49.34 -38.60 33.93
CA ASP A 95 -49.89 -37.26 34.07
C ASP A 95 -50.57 -36.73 32.79
N LEU A 96 -50.70 -37.58 31.75
CA LEU A 96 -51.35 -37.17 30.52
C LEU A 96 -52.87 -37.02 30.71
N ARG A 97 -53.35 -35.79 30.56
CA ARG A 97 -54.77 -35.49 30.57
C ARG A 97 -55.33 -35.57 29.16
N VAL A 98 -56.38 -36.32 29.00
CA VAL A 98 -57.11 -36.46 27.74
C VAL A 98 -58.54 -35.96 27.94
N THR A 99 -58.99 -35.08 27.03
CA THR A 99 -60.34 -34.52 27.04
C THR A 99 -60.95 -34.65 25.63
N LEU A 100 -62.11 -35.25 25.52
CA LEU A 100 -62.87 -35.33 24.28
C LEU A 100 -63.96 -34.25 24.29
N ILE A 101 -64.01 -33.46 23.20
CA ILE A 101 -64.85 -32.27 23.10
C ILE A 101 -65.62 -32.29 21.77
N LYS A 102 -66.92 -32.01 21.77
CA LYS A 102 -67.69 -31.80 20.55
C LYS A 102 -67.36 -30.46 19.89
N PRO A 103 -67.59 -30.25 18.61
CA PRO A 103 -67.36 -28.98 17.95
C PRO A 103 -68.11 -27.79 18.55
N ASP A 104 -69.23 -28.05 19.24
CA ASP A 104 -70.01 -27.06 19.98
C ASP A 104 -69.32 -26.65 21.30
N GLY A 105 -68.18 -27.30 21.64
CA GLY A 105 -67.42 -27.08 22.89
C GLY A 105 -67.88 -27.88 24.11
N LYS A 106 -68.83 -28.77 23.94
CA LYS A 106 -69.30 -29.64 25.03
C LYS A 106 -68.30 -30.75 25.33
N VAL A 107 -67.85 -30.89 26.56
CA VAL A 107 -66.96 -31.97 26.97
C VAL A 107 -67.77 -33.25 27.14
N ILE A 108 -67.29 -34.33 26.52
CA ILE A 108 -67.94 -35.65 26.56
C ILE A 108 -67.15 -36.64 27.43
N TYR A 109 -65.83 -36.41 27.59
CA TYR A 109 -64.95 -37.21 28.41
C TYR A 109 -63.74 -36.41 28.92
N ASP A 110 -63.28 -36.74 30.13
CA ASP A 110 -62.05 -36.24 30.70
C ASP A 110 -61.52 -37.26 31.70
N ASN A 111 -60.31 -37.76 31.53
CA ASN A 111 -59.75 -38.83 32.38
C ASN A 111 -59.38 -38.35 33.79
N MET A 112 -59.13 -37.07 34.00
CA MET A 112 -58.77 -36.52 35.31
C MET A 112 -59.92 -35.86 36.06
N GLY A 113 -61.02 -35.56 35.37
CA GLY A 113 -62.15 -34.87 35.92
C GLY A 113 -63.35 -35.83 36.22
N LYS A 114 -63.54 -36.23 37.44
CA LYS A 114 -64.61 -37.18 37.85
C LYS A 114 -66.03 -36.75 37.48
N ASP A 115 -66.34 -35.47 37.28
CA ASP A 115 -67.65 -34.94 36.99
C ASP A 115 -67.61 -34.00 35.73
N PHE A 116 -67.09 -34.54 34.61
CA PHE A 116 -66.88 -33.78 33.33
C PHE A 116 -68.18 -33.25 32.75
N ARG A 117 -69.34 -33.79 33.12
CA ARG A 117 -70.66 -33.34 32.67
C ARG A 117 -71.01 -31.92 33.17
N LYS A 118 -70.35 -31.46 34.27
CA LYS A 118 -70.49 -30.12 34.82
C LYS A 118 -69.49 -29.11 34.30
N PHE A 119 -68.58 -29.51 33.40
CA PHE A 119 -67.58 -28.60 32.88
C PHE A 119 -68.22 -27.51 32.03
N SER A 120 -67.65 -26.31 32.12
CA SER A 120 -68.04 -25.20 31.26
C SER A 120 -67.75 -25.52 29.79
N ASN A 121 -68.45 -24.87 28.87
CA ASN A 121 -68.20 -25.03 27.45
C ASN A 121 -66.77 -24.63 27.12
N HIS A 122 -66.07 -25.47 26.31
CA HIS A 122 -64.66 -25.30 25.95
C HIS A 122 -64.45 -24.66 24.59
N ALA A 123 -65.49 -24.31 23.82
CA ALA A 123 -65.39 -23.76 22.46
C ALA A 123 -64.54 -22.46 22.39
N LYS A 124 -64.58 -21.66 23.43
CA LYS A 124 -63.84 -20.38 23.52
C LYS A 124 -62.40 -20.51 24.03
N ARG A 125 -61.95 -21.72 24.30
CA ARG A 125 -60.55 -21.93 24.75
C ARG A 125 -59.64 -21.83 23.54
N ALA A 126 -58.50 -21.09 23.69
CA ALA A 126 -57.61 -20.75 22.59
C ALA A 126 -57.18 -21.97 21.79
N GLU A 127 -56.72 -23.04 22.44
CA GLU A 127 -56.31 -24.28 21.81
C GLU A 127 -57.46 -25.00 21.06
N VAL A 128 -58.69 -24.91 21.58
CA VAL A 128 -59.86 -25.53 20.93
C VAL A 128 -60.37 -24.69 19.77
N ALA A 129 -60.41 -23.37 19.89
CA ALA A 129 -60.78 -22.45 18.85
C ALA A 129 -59.83 -22.52 17.65
N GLU A 130 -58.56 -22.54 17.94
CA GLU A 130 -57.49 -22.68 16.90
C GLU A 130 -57.57 -24.04 16.23
N ALA A 131 -57.79 -25.14 16.99
CA ALA A 131 -57.98 -26.46 16.42
C ALA A 131 -59.21 -26.57 15.50
N LEU A 132 -60.32 -25.90 15.82
CA LEU A 132 -61.47 -25.85 14.95
C LEU A 132 -61.30 -25.06 13.66
N GLN A 133 -60.40 -24.08 13.66
CA GLN A 133 -60.08 -23.28 12.48
C GLN A 133 -58.97 -23.92 11.63
N ASP A 134 -57.85 -24.28 12.23
CA ASP A 134 -56.62 -24.67 11.57
C ASP A 134 -56.32 -26.19 11.68
N GLY A 135 -57.23 -26.97 12.29
CA GLY A 135 -57.05 -28.41 12.51
C GLY A 135 -56.27 -28.76 13.79
N MET A 136 -55.41 -27.91 14.26
CA MET A 136 -54.63 -28.09 15.48
C MET A 136 -54.45 -26.75 16.18
N GLY A 137 -54.50 -26.76 17.51
CA GLY A 137 -54.26 -25.57 18.34
C GLY A 137 -53.48 -25.90 19.62
N THR A 138 -52.74 -24.93 20.10
CA THR A 138 -51.87 -25.11 21.27
C THR A 138 -52.04 -23.99 22.27
N SER A 139 -51.84 -24.29 23.57
CA SER A 139 -51.78 -23.30 24.61
C SER A 139 -50.75 -23.69 25.66
N VAL A 140 -49.68 -22.90 25.74
CA VAL A 140 -48.61 -23.11 26.68
C VAL A 140 -48.92 -22.36 27.97
N GLU A 141 -48.69 -22.98 29.14
CA GLU A 141 -48.75 -22.37 30.47
C GLU A 141 -50.13 -21.71 30.79
N ARG A 142 -51.17 -22.46 30.55
CA ARG A 142 -52.52 -21.99 30.87
C ARG A 142 -53.09 -22.67 32.10
N GLN A 143 -53.58 -21.88 33.04
CA GLN A 143 -54.21 -22.40 34.27
C GLN A 143 -55.50 -23.16 33.93
N SER A 144 -55.58 -24.38 34.43
CA SER A 144 -56.78 -25.20 34.35
C SER A 144 -57.85 -24.65 35.32
N SER A 145 -59.00 -24.28 34.80
CA SER A 145 -60.16 -23.86 35.60
C SER A 145 -60.67 -24.96 36.55
N THR A 146 -60.33 -26.22 36.27
CA THR A 146 -60.81 -27.40 36.97
C THR A 146 -59.82 -27.88 38.02
N LEU A 147 -58.53 -27.88 37.69
CA LEU A 147 -57.46 -28.47 38.53
C LEU A 147 -56.54 -27.41 39.19
N LYS A 148 -56.73 -26.14 38.88
CA LYS A 148 -55.98 -25.00 39.41
C LYS A 148 -54.47 -25.07 39.23
N HIS A 149 -54.00 -25.92 38.30
CA HIS A 149 -52.59 -26.02 37.88
C HIS A 149 -52.47 -25.57 36.45
N ASP A 150 -51.22 -25.12 36.05
CA ASP A 150 -50.93 -24.78 34.71
C ASP A 150 -50.66 -26.03 33.86
N TYR A 151 -51.09 -26.00 32.63
CA TYR A 151 -50.98 -27.11 31.70
C TYR A 151 -50.51 -26.63 30.34
N PHE A 152 -49.77 -27.49 29.66
CA PHE A 152 -49.48 -27.40 28.25
C PHE A 152 -50.57 -28.16 27.46
N TYR A 153 -51.39 -27.48 26.69
CA TYR A 153 -52.48 -28.05 25.95
C TYR A 153 -52.17 -28.16 24.46
N VAL A 154 -52.58 -29.29 23.87
CA VAL A 154 -52.68 -29.46 22.41
C VAL A 154 -54.05 -30.03 22.05
N ALA A 155 -54.74 -29.36 21.17
CA ALA A 155 -56.02 -29.82 20.66
C ALA A 155 -55.91 -30.12 19.16
N SER A 156 -56.52 -31.23 18.70
CA SER A 156 -56.62 -31.60 17.30
C SER A 156 -58.08 -31.83 16.92
N TYR A 157 -58.51 -31.24 15.82
CA TYR A 157 -59.85 -31.41 15.34
C TYR A 157 -59.93 -32.48 14.23
N PHE A 158 -60.81 -33.43 14.39
CA PHE A 158 -61.05 -34.53 13.45
C PHE A 158 -62.44 -34.38 12.83
N PRO A 159 -62.51 -33.76 11.59
CA PRO A 159 -63.79 -33.44 10.94
C PRO A 159 -64.65 -34.67 10.66
N LYS A 160 -64.04 -35.80 10.28
CA LYS A 160 -64.75 -37.06 10.00
C LYS A 160 -65.50 -37.57 11.23
N ASN A 161 -64.96 -37.38 12.39
CA ASN A 161 -65.50 -37.87 13.66
C ASN A 161 -66.29 -36.78 14.39
N GLN A 162 -66.31 -35.57 13.88
CA GLN A 162 -66.93 -34.40 14.59
C GLN A 162 -66.44 -34.30 16.03
N LEU A 163 -65.13 -34.46 16.22
CA LEU A 163 -64.50 -34.59 17.53
C LEU A 163 -63.25 -33.71 17.61
N VAL A 164 -63.11 -32.99 18.71
CA VAL A 164 -61.84 -32.36 19.09
C VAL A 164 -61.24 -33.20 20.23
N VAL A 165 -60.04 -33.72 20.00
CA VAL A 165 -59.26 -34.39 21.05
C VAL A 165 -58.24 -33.42 21.56
N ARG A 166 -58.24 -33.23 22.87
CA ARG A 166 -57.29 -32.35 23.55
C ARG A 166 -56.48 -33.16 24.56
N THR A 167 -55.18 -33.21 24.36
CA THR A 167 -54.22 -33.72 25.33
C THR A 167 -53.60 -32.57 26.09
N ALA A 168 -53.18 -32.84 27.32
CA ALA A 168 -52.51 -31.86 28.12
C ALA A 168 -51.51 -32.54 29.06
N LEU A 169 -50.35 -31.86 29.28
CA LEU A 169 -49.38 -32.22 30.30
C LEU A 169 -49.33 -31.11 31.35
N PRO A 170 -49.19 -31.46 32.68
CA PRO A 170 -49.02 -30.46 33.71
C PRO A 170 -47.77 -29.66 33.45
N TYR A 171 -47.89 -28.34 33.47
CA TYR A 171 -46.76 -27.41 33.30
C TYR A 171 -46.08 -27.25 34.68
N ASN A 172 -45.39 -28.32 35.10
CA ASN A 172 -44.59 -28.37 36.31
C ASN A 172 -43.16 -27.91 36.04
N ASP A 173 -42.35 -27.79 37.12
CA ASP A 173 -40.96 -27.38 37.06
C ASP A 173 -40.13 -28.26 36.11
N ASP A 174 -40.44 -29.56 36.01
CA ASP A 174 -39.71 -30.50 35.14
C ASP A 174 -40.00 -30.24 33.65
N LEU A 175 -41.28 -30.03 33.31
CA LEU A 175 -41.66 -29.67 31.93
C LEU A 175 -41.13 -28.29 31.59
N ALA A 176 -41.27 -27.31 32.49
CA ALA A 176 -40.74 -25.98 32.28
C ALA A 176 -39.22 -25.99 32.03
N LYS A 177 -38.46 -26.77 32.83
CA LYS A 177 -37.00 -26.98 32.60
C LYS A 177 -36.71 -27.69 31.31
N SER A 178 -37.46 -28.73 30.92
CA SER A 178 -37.27 -29.46 29.68
C SER A 178 -37.50 -28.58 28.43
N LEU A 179 -38.38 -27.60 28.54
CA LEU A 179 -38.70 -26.64 27.48
C LEU A 179 -37.74 -25.42 27.47
N GLN A 180 -36.89 -25.24 28.51
CA GLN A 180 -35.86 -24.25 28.51
C GLN A 180 -34.74 -24.62 27.51
N ALA A 181 -34.10 -23.62 26.98
CA ALA A 181 -32.95 -23.82 26.16
C ALA A 181 -31.76 -24.34 26.97
N ASP A 182 -30.97 -25.26 26.38
CA ASP A 182 -29.82 -25.83 27.03
C ASP A 182 -28.73 -24.77 27.24
N GLN A 183 -28.08 -24.79 28.37
CA GLN A 183 -27.07 -23.77 28.72
C GLN A 183 -25.68 -24.09 28.11
N HIS A 184 -25.47 -25.24 27.52
CA HIS A 184 -24.15 -25.67 27.02
C HIS A 184 -23.57 -24.74 25.99
N TYR A 185 -24.38 -24.19 25.07
CA TYR A 185 -23.91 -23.26 24.05
C TYR A 185 -23.53 -21.90 24.62
N ILE A 186 -24.03 -21.50 25.81
CA ILE A 186 -23.60 -20.28 26.50
C ILE A 186 -22.14 -20.40 26.92
N TRP A 187 -21.78 -21.56 27.51
CA TRP A 187 -20.37 -21.84 27.85
C TRP A 187 -19.47 -21.90 26.61
N PHE A 188 -19.93 -22.54 25.54
CA PHE A 188 -19.20 -22.59 24.29
C PHE A 188 -19.00 -21.18 23.70
N ALA A 189 -20.04 -20.35 23.68
CA ALA A 189 -19.95 -18.97 23.20
C ALA A 189 -18.98 -18.14 24.07
N LEU A 190 -19.01 -18.32 25.40
CA LEU A 190 -18.11 -17.62 26.31
C LEU A 190 -16.65 -17.99 26.06
N VAL A 191 -16.33 -19.27 25.90
CA VAL A 191 -14.98 -19.75 25.57
C VAL A 191 -14.53 -19.21 24.21
N ALA A 192 -15.40 -19.22 23.21
CA ALA A 192 -15.11 -18.66 21.88
C ALA A 192 -14.80 -17.16 21.95
N VAL A 193 -15.58 -16.39 22.72
CA VAL A 193 -15.33 -14.95 22.92
C VAL A 193 -13.99 -14.71 23.63
N ILE A 194 -13.63 -15.51 24.62
CA ILE A 194 -12.35 -15.39 25.32
C ILE A 194 -11.19 -15.66 24.36
N ILE A 195 -11.25 -16.75 23.59
CA ILE A 195 -10.20 -17.10 22.61
C ILE A 195 -10.06 -15.98 21.58
N LEU A 196 -11.18 -15.53 21.01
CA LEU A 196 -11.18 -14.46 20.02
C LEU A 196 -10.62 -13.16 20.58
N THR A 197 -10.96 -12.81 21.82
CA THR A 197 -10.43 -11.64 22.52
C THR A 197 -8.92 -11.70 22.67
N LEU A 198 -8.37 -12.86 23.05
CA LEU A 198 -6.92 -13.07 23.17
C LEU A 198 -6.20 -12.96 21.83
N VAL A 199 -6.75 -13.59 20.79
CA VAL A 199 -6.21 -13.52 19.43
C VAL A 199 -6.22 -12.07 18.92
N LEU A 200 -7.35 -11.38 19.08
CA LEU A 200 -7.50 -9.98 18.65
C LEU A 200 -6.55 -9.05 19.40
N TYR A 201 -6.40 -9.24 20.71
CA TYR A 201 -5.44 -8.47 21.52
C TYR A 201 -4.02 -8.65 21.03
N ARG A 202 -3.60 -9.91 20.78
CA ARG A 202 -2.27 -10.22 20.30
C ARG A 202 -2.01 -9.62 18.91
N PHE A 203 -2.97 -9.72 18.00
CA PHE A 203 -2.90 -9.15 16.66
C PHE A 203 -2.81 -7.62 16.68
N THR A 204 -3.72 -6.95 17.37
CA THR A 204 -3.76 -5.48 17.44
C THR A 204 -2.57 -4.89 18.19
N SER A 205 -2.07 -5.57 19.22
CA SER A 205 -0.85 -5.17 19.94
C SER A 205 0.38 -5.24 19.05
N ARG A 206 0.51 -6.32 18.26
CA ARG A 206 1.63 -6.50 17.29
C ARG A 206 1.58 -5.44 16.19
N LEU A 207 0.41 -5.25 15.58
CA LEU A 207 0.21 -4.24 14.54
C LEU A 207 0.54 -2.83 15.03
N GLY A 208 0.07 -2.50 16.21
CA GLY A 208 0.30 -1.20 16.79
C GLY A 208 1.75 -0.93 17.20
N SER A 209 2.50 -1.95 17.63
CA SER A 209 3.94 -1.84 17.90
C SER A 209 4.70 -1.49 16.62
N ASN A 210 4.38 -2.16 15.50
CA ASN A 210 5.03 -1.94 14.21
C ASN A 210 4.77 -0.52 13.67
N ILE A 211 3.51 -0.07 13.72
CA ILE A 211 3.14 1.31 13.34
C ILE A 211 3.85 2.34 14.23
N SER A 212 3.99 2.07 15.54
CA SER A 212 4.66 2.97 16.47
C SER A 212 6.16 3.10 16.15
N LYS A 213 6.84 1.99 15.84
CA LYS A 213 8.25 1.97 15.41
C LYS A 213 8.43 2.79 14.12
N LEU A 214 7.56 2.58 13.12
CA LEU A 214 7.61 3.32 11.86
C LEU A 214 7.40 4.84 12.06
N ARG A 215 6.53 5.22 12.98
CA ARG A 215 6.27 6.62 13.34
C ARG A 215 7.50 7.26 13.99
N ILE A 216 8.18 6.55 14.92
CA ILE A 216 9.41 7.03 15.56
C ILE A 216 10.50 7.20 14.52
N PHE A 217 10.67 6.22 13.63
CA PHE A 217 11.61 6.31 12.51
C PHE A 217 11.33 7.54 11.62
N ALA A 218 10.08 7.72 11.19
CA ALA A 218 9.70 8.86 10.36
C ALA A 218 9.95 10.21 11.06
N TYR A 219 9.67 10.31 12.36
CA TYR A 219 9.92 11.50 13.15
C TYR A 219 11.43 11.83 13.24
N LYS A 220 12.28 10.84 13.58
CA LYS A 220 13.73 11.02 13.65
C LYS A 220 14.34 11.35 12.28
N ALA A 221 13.82 10.71 11.21
CA ALA A 221 14.23 11.00 9.84
C ALA A 221 13.93 12.45 9.42
N ASP A 222 12.76 12.97 9.79
CA ASP A 222 12.34 14.35 9.50
C ASP A 222 13.18 15.39 10.26
N HIS A 223 13.57 15.09 11.49
CA HIS A 223 14.37 15.98 12.35
C HIS A 223 15.88 15.82 12.19
N ASN A 224 16.34 15.03 11.21
CA ASN A 224 17.77 14.72 11.01
C ASN A 224 18.48 14.18 12.27
N GLU A 225 17.75 13.52 13.18
CA GLU A 225 18.33 12.85 14.33
C GLU A 225 19.09 11.57 13.91
N SER A 226 20.12 11.19 14.69
CA SER A 226 20.87 9.96 14.42
C SER A 226 19.94 8.74 14.58
N LEU A 227 19.84 7.95 13.51
CA LEU A 227 19.13 6.68 13.55
C LEU A 227 20.08 5.63 14.13
N GLU A 228 19.85 5.25 15.39
CA GLU A 228 20.58 4.16 16.02
C GLU A 228 20.17 2.81 15.44
N VAL A 229 21.05 1.82 15.54
CA VAL A 229 20.81 0.46 15.02
C VAL A 229 19.57 -0.17 15.69
N GLU A 230 19.30 0.20 16.96
CA GLU A 230 18.13 -0.25 17.71
C GLU A 230 16.80 0.29 17.18
N ASP A 231 16.79 1.49 16.60
CA ASP A 231 15.59 2.06 15.94
C ASP A 231 15.24 1.31 14.65
N LEU A 232 16.19 0.58 14.11
CA LEU A 232 16.09 -0.26 12.91
C LEU A 232 15.92 -1.73 13.26
N ALA A 233 15.72 -2.06 14.55
CA ALA A 233 15.52 -3.43 15.02
C ALA A 233 14.42 -4.14 14.25
N SER A 234 14.70 -5.38 13.90
CA SER A 234 13.93 -6.24 13.00
C SER A 234 12.41 -6.05 13.08
N PHE A 235 11.85 -5.66 11.97
CA PHE A 235 10.42 -5.74 11.77
C PHE A 235 10.04 -7.23 11.59
N PRO A 236 8.83 -7.64 11.98
CA PRO A 236 8.36 -9.00 11.71
C PRO A 236 8.35 -9.27 10.20
N GLY A 237 8.51 -10.54 9.81
CA GLY A 237 8.46 -10.98 8.40
C GLY A 237 7.04 -11.01 7.82
N ASP A 238 6.25 -9.96 8.09
CA ASP A 238 4.94 -9.73 7.49
C ASP A 238 5.02 -8.63 6.42
N GLU A 239 3.95 -8.42 5.66
CA GLU A 239 3.89 -7.43 4.58
C GLU A 239 4.21 -6.01 5.08
N LEU A 240 3.80 -5.69 6.30
CA LEU A 240 4.09 -4.39 6.92
C LEU A 240 5.57 -4.23 7.24
N GLY A 241 6.23 -5.31 7.67
CA GLY A 241 7.67 -5.36 7.91
C GLY A 241 8.47 -5.18 6.64
N GLU A 242 8.07 -5.83 5.55
CA GLU A 242 8.71 -5.67 4.23
C GLU A 242 8.61 -4.23 3.72
N ILE A 243 7.44 -3.60 3.85
CA ILE A 243 7.25 -2.18 3.49
C ILE A 243 8.16 -1.28 4.34
N ALA A 244 8.24 -1.52 5.65
CA ALA A 244 9.09 -0.76 6.55
C ALA A 244 10.57 -0.86 6.17
N GLU A 245 11.08 -2.05 5.87
CA GLU A 245 12.46 -2.27 5.44
C GLU A 245 12.76 -1.57 4.10
N ARG A 246 11.83 -1.61 3.14
CA ARG A 246 11.97 -0.90 1.87
C ARG A 246 12.05 0.61 2.06
N ILE A 247 11.20 1.19 2.92
CA ILE A 247 11.24 2.62 3.26
C ILE A 247 12.58 3.01 3.90
N ILE A 248 13.06 2.23 4.87
CA ILE A 248 14.35 2.45 5.53
C ILE A 248 15.51 2.39 4.52
N LYS A 249 15.51 1.40 3.64
CA LYS A 249 16.52 1.24 2.59
C LYS A 249 16.52 2.43 1.62
N MET A 250 15.34 2.88 1.23
CA MET A 250 15.18 4.06 0.36
C MET A 250 15.68 5.33 1.04
N TYR A 251 15.33 5.55 2.30
CA TYR A 251 15.83 6.69 3.09
C TYR A 251 17.35 6.69 3.21
N LYS A 252 17.97 5.56 3.56
CA LYS A 252 19.44 5.42 3.62
C LYS A 252 20.07 5.76 2.28
N ARG A 253 19.50 5.29 1.17
CA ARG A 253 20.01 5.62 -0.18
C ARG A 253 19.95 7.12 -0.46
N VAL A 254 18.82 7.77 -0.14
CA VAL A 254 18.69 9.24 -0.30
C VAL A 254 19.73 9.99 0.56
N GLN A 255 19.93 9.59 1.81
CA GLN A 255 20.93 10.20 2.70
C GLN A 255 22.36 10.02 2.17
N THR A 256 22.69 8.84 1.67
CA THR A 256 24.02 8.58 1.08
C THR A 256 24.24 9.47 -0.14
N THR A 257 23.25 9.52 -1.04
CA THR A 257 23.32 10.37 -2.26
C THR A 257 23.46 11.85 -1.90
N ARG A 258 22.73 12.34 -0.88
CA ARG A 258 22.89 13.74 -0.40
C ARG A 258 24.29 14.01 0.12
N LYS A 259 24.84 13.12 0.94
CA LYS A 259 26.21 13.26 1.46
C LYS A 259 27.26 13.28 0.34
N GLU A 260 27.11 12.41 -0.64
CA GLU A 260 27.99 12.39 -1.82
C GLU A 260 27.90 13.70 -2.60
N GLN A 261 26.70 14.23 -2.82
CA GLN A 261 26.49 15.53 -3.47
C GLN A 261 27.13 16.69 -2.67
N ASP A 262 26.98 16.69 -1.34
CA ASP A 262 27.58 17.72 -0.47
C ASP A 262 29.12 17.67 -0.52
N ILE A 263 29.71 16.48 -0.55
CA ILE A 263 31.17 16.31 -0.68
C ILE A 263 31.63 16.84 -2.05
N LEU A 264 30.94 16.46 -3.13
CA LEU A 264 31.26 16.95 -4.48
C LEU A 264 31.13 18.47 -4.58
N LYS A 265 30.09 19.05 -4.01
CA LYS A 265 29.88 20.50 -3.96
C LYS A 265 30.99 21.22 -3.19
N ARG A 266 31.41 20.69 -2.03
CA ARG A 266 32.55 21.23 -1.28
C ARG A 266 33.87 21.17 -2.08
N GLN A 267 34.14 20.03 -2.70
CA GLN A 267 35.35 19.86 -3.53
C GLN A 267 35.36 20.85 -4.70
N LEU A 268 34.22 21.03 -5.35
CA LEU A 268 34.04 22.02 -6.43
C LEU A 268 34.37 23.43 -5.92
N THR A 269 33.78 23.85 -4.78
CA THR A 269 34.01 25.19 -4.21
C THR A 269 35.47 25.40 -3.82
N GLN A 270 36.13 24.38 -3.24
CA GLN A 270 37.53 24.44 -2.88
C GLN A 270 38.41 24.56 -4.12
N ASN A 271 38.14 23.80 -5.17
CA ASN A 271 38.90 23.87 -6.41
C ASN A 271 38.75 25.25 -7.11
N ILE A 272 37.50 25.79 -7.13
CA ILE A 272 37.26 27.15 -7.65
C ILE A 272 38.09 28.17 -6.88
N ALA A 273 38.05 28.15 -5.53
CA ALA A 273 38.79 29.08 -4.70
C ALA A 273 40.32 28.99 -4.95
N HIS A 274 40.85 27.77 -5.13
CA HIS A 274 42.27 27.55 -5.46
C HIS A 274 42.66 28.09 -6.82
N GLU A 275 41.85 27.83 -7.87
CA GLU A 275 42.15 28.27 -9.23
C GLU A 275 41.94 29.79 -9.42
N LEU A 276 41.10 30.44 -8.59
CA LEU A 276 40.99 31.90 -8.52
C LEU A 276 42.13 32.57 -7.74
N LYS A 277 42.54 31.98 -6.61
CA LYS A 277 43.60 32.58 -5.76
C LYS A 277 44.92 32.73 -6.48
N THR A 278 45.29 31.73 -7.31
CA THR A 278 46.60 31.73 -7.99
C THR A 278 46.80 32.92 -8.95
N PRO A 279 45.90 33.20 -9.91
CA PRO A 279 46.06 34.34 -10.83
C PRO A 279 45.99 35.68 -10.08
N VAL A 280 45.09 35.81 -9.07
CA VAL A 280 44.98 37.02 -8.24
C VAL A 280 46.30 37.31 -7.49
N ALA A 281 46.86 36.31 -6.81
CA ALA A 281 48.14 36.45 -6.14
C ALA A 281 49.28 36.81 -7.11
N SER A 282 49.27 36.24 -8.31
CA SER A 282 50.27 36.57 -9.33
C SER A 282 50.15 38.02 -9.80
N ILE A 283 48.93 38.50 -10.10
CA ILE A 283 48.67 39.89 -10.47
C ILE A 283 49.15 40.82 -9.36
N GLN A 284 48.74 40.54 -8.15
CA GLN A 284 49.09 41.33 -6.95
C GLN A 284 50.61 41.41 -6.81
N GLY A 285 51.34 40.28 -6.87
CA GLY A 285 52.80 40.26 -6.70
C GLY A 285 53.54 41.01 -7.80
N TYR A 286 53.09 40.95 -9.08
CA TYR A 286 53.68 41.75 -10.14
C TYR A 286 53.44 43.25 -9.94
N LEU A 287 52.21 43.64 -9.53
CA LEU A 287 51.88 45.03 -9.23
C LEU A 287 52.63 45.57 -8.03
N GLU A 288 52.73 44.82 -6.90
CA GLU A 288 53.57 45.15 -5.75
C GLU A 288 55.00 45.35 -6.17
N THR A 289 55.60 44.45 -6.97
CA THR A 289 56.98 44.60 -7.45
C THR A 289 57.18 45.87 -8.27
N ILE A 290 56.22 46.26 -9.11
CA ILE A 290 56.27 47.51 -9.89
C ILE A 290 56.17 48.71 -8.95
N LEU A 291 55.30 48.70 -7.93
CA LEU A 291 55.07 49.82 -7.02
C LEU A 291 56.24 50.03 -6.06
N ASP A 292 56.82 48.95 -5.55
CA ASP A 292 57.92 48.99 -4.57
C ASP A 292 59.27 49.30 -5.24
N ASN A 293 59.41 49.24 -6.56
CA ASN A 293 60.63 49.51 -7.31
C ASN A 293 60.47 50.69 -8.28
N PRO A 294 60.52 51.94 -7.82
CA PRO A 294 60.35 53.16 -8.66
C PRO A 294 61.40 53.26 -9.83
N HIS A 295 62.53 52.56 -9.72
CA HIS A 295 63.60 52.55 -10.70
C HIS A 295 63.61 51.29 -11.60
N ILE A 296 62.52 50.53 -11.65
CA ILE A 296 62.39 49.35 -12.52
C ILE A 296 62.54 49.79 -14.01
N ASN A 297 63.31 49.05 -14.80
CA ASN A 297 63.42 49.36 -16.20
C ASN A 297 62.09 49.18 -16.97
N GLU A 298 61.83 50.01 -17.97
CA GLU A 298 60.55 50.00 -18.72
C GLU A 298 60.28 48.66 -19.41
N ALA A 299 61.30 47.92 -19.86
CA ALA A 299 61.12 46.61 -20.46
C ALA A 299 60.58 45.58 -19.44
N THR A 300 61.13 45.54 -18.23
CA THR A 300 60.68 44.63 -17.16
C THR A 300 59.30 45.03 -16.67
N LYS A 301 59.00 46.33 -16.53
CA LYS A 301 57.70 46.86 -16.19
C LYS A 301 56.66 46.46 -17.24
N ALA A 302 56.96 46.65 -18.52
CA ALA A 302 56.09 46.20 -19.64
C ALA A 302 55.82 44.70 -19.58
N GLN A 303 56.88 43.89 -19.30
CA GLN A 303 56.74 42.45 -19.15
C GLN A 303 55.82 42.05 -17.97
N PHE A 304 55.94 42.73 -16.82
CA PHE A 304 55.07 42.45 -15.66
C PHE A 304 53.63 42.88 -15.94
N LEU A 305 53.39 44.00 -16.54
CA LEU A 305 52.06 44.44 -16.97
C LEU A 305 51.43 43.45 -17.97
N GLN A 306 52.18 42.95 -18.93
CA GLN A 306 51.72 41.94 -19.90
C GLN A 306 51.36 40.63 -19.17
N ARG A 307 52.15 40.22 -18.15
CA ARG A 307 51.79 39.04 -17.31
C ARG A 307 50.55 39.28 -16.46
N CYS A 308 50.33 40.48 -15.90
CA CYS A 308 49.11 40.83 -15.21
C CYS A 308 47.92 40.74 -16.14
N PHE A 309 48.06 41.28 -17.37
CA PHE A 309 46.98 41.21 -18.37
C PHE A 309 46.62 39.78 -18.73
N ALA A 310 47.62 38.92 -19.02
CA ALA A 310 47.39 37.51 -19.29
C ALA A 310 46.73 36.75 -18.13
N GLN A 311 47.08 37.08 -16.87
CA GLN A 311 46.37 36.47 -15.70
C GLN A 311 44.95 36.98 -15.53
N SER A 312 44.66 38.24 -15.90
CA SER A 312 43.31 38.80 -15.90
C SER A 312 42.43 38.13 -16.96
N GLU A 313 42.94 37.94 -18.20
CA GLU A 313 42.20 37.21 -19.23
C GLU A 313 41.90 35.78 -18.81
N ARG A 314 42.89 35.09 -18.19
CA ARG A 314 42.66 33.76 -17.64
C ARG A 314 41.59 33.71 -16.56
N LEU A 315 41.54 34.71 -15.68
CA LEU A 315 40.55 34.84 -14.63
C LEU A 315 39.14 35.02 -15.23
N THR A 316 39.00 35.85 -16.26
CA THR A 316 37.77 36.08 -17.01
C THR A 316 37.27 34.79 -17.68
N SER A 317 38.17 34.05 -18.32
CA SER A 317 37.82 32.75 -18.90
C SER A 317 37.36 31.74 -17.86
N LEU A 318 38.05 31.66 -16.72
CA LEU A 318 37.66 30.77 -15.62
C LEU A 318 36.26 31.11 -15.05
N LEU A 319 35.97 32.40 -14.89
CA LEU A 319 34.65 32.87 -14.42
C LEU A 319 33.56 32.52 -15.44
N HIS A 320 33.84 32.65 -16.71
CA HIS A 320 32.92 32.27 -17.81
C HIS A 320 32.65 30.76 -17.80
N ASP A 321 33.71 29.96 -17.66
CA ASP A 321 33.59 28.49 -17.57
C ASP A 321 32.75 28.05 -16.37
N ILE A 322 32.98 28.65 -15.18
CA ILE A 322 32.20 28.38 -13.98
C ILE A 322 30.72 28.76 -14.17
N SER A 323 30.45 29.95 -14.75
CA SER A 323 29.09 30.38 -15.05
C SER A 323 28.37 29.42 -16.00
N THR A 324 29.08 28.98 -17.05
CA THR A 324 28.56 27.99 -18.00
C THR A 324 28.24 26.65 -17.34
N LEU A 325 29.13 26.17 -16.46
CA LEU A 325 28.89 24.92 -15.71
C LEU A 325 27.71 25.03 -14.75
N ASN A 326 27.58 26.15 -14.03
CA ASN A 326 26.43 26.36 -13.15
C ASN A 326 25.12 26.35 -13.92
N ARG A 327 25.07 27.02 -15.09
CA ARG A 327 23.87 26.98 -15.96
C ARG A 327 23.55 25.57 -16.46
N LEU A 328 24.58 24.73 -16.71
CA LEU A 328 24.40 23.35 -17.12
C LEU A 328 23.95 22.45 -15.95
N ASP A 329 24.34 22.77 -14.71
CA ASP A 329 23.93 22.02 -13.50
C ASP A 329 22.50 22.35 -13.07
N ASP A 330 22.03 23.59 -13.28
CA ASP A 330 20.67 24.04 -12.92
C ASP A 330 19.56 23.43 -13.82
N GLY A 331 19.95 22.77 -14.91
CA GLY A 331 19.06 21.98 -15.77
C GLY A 331 18.48 22.70 -16.99
N SER A 332 17.80 21.94 -17.84
CA SER A 332 17.32 22.36 -19.17
C SER A 332 16.18 23.39 -19.16
N ASP A 333 15.49 23.58 -18.03
CA ASP A 333 14.25 24.36 -17.98
C ASP A 333 14.42 25.87 -18.20
N MET A 334 15.66 26.38 -18.13
CA MET A 334 15.98 27.80 -18.34
C MET A 334 16.87 28.05 -19.57
N ILE A 335 17.05 27.05 -20.45
CA ILE A 335 17.95 27.14 -21.60
C ILE A 335 17.14 27.11 -22.89
N ASP A 336 17.17 28.23 -23.63
CA ASP A 336 16.50 28.33 -24.92
C ASP A 336 17.21 27.50 -25.98
N PHE A 337 16.43 26.74 -26.75
CA PHE A 337 16.87 25.91 -27.86
C PHE A 337 16.39 26.53 -29.17
N GLU A 338 17.33 26.79 -30.07
CA GLU A 338 17.10 27.35 -31.39
C GLU A 338 17.71 26.46 -32.49
N ALA A 339 17.40 26.74 -33.73
CA ALA A 339 18.07 26.08 -34.85
C ALA A 339 19.46 26.70 -35.06
N VAL A 340 20.51 25.90 -34.88
CA VAL A 340 21.92 26.35 -34.94
C VAL A 340 22.59 25.74 -36.12
N ASP A 341 23.13 26.61 -37.00
CA ASP A 341 23.99 26.22 -38.14
C ASP A 341 25.40 25.92 -37.63
N ILE A 342 25.75 24.61 -37.59
CA ILE A 342 27.04 24.13 -37.11
C ILE A 342 28.14 24.42 -38.17
N THR A 343 27.82 24.38 -39.45
CA THR A 343 28.76 24.60 -40.53
C THR A 343 29.32 26.01 -40.46
N GLN A 344 28.43 27.00 -40.31
CA GLN A 344 28.83 28.40 -40.16
C GLN A 344 29.62 28.63 -38.86
N MET A 345 29.13 28.04 -37.75
CA MET A 345 29.78 28.16 -36.43
C MET A 345 31.21 27.64 -36.42
N VAL A 346 31.47 26.46 -37.03
CA VAL A 346 32.80 25.89 -37.11
C VAL A 346 33.70 26.73 -38.05
N ALA A 347 33.15 27.31 -39.11
CA ALA A 347 33.90 28.23 -39.98
C ALA A 347 34.32 29.49 -39.21
N ASP A 348 33.45 30.04 -38.32
CA ASP A 348 33.78 31.17 -37.48
C ASP A 348 34.89 30.81 -36.48
N ILE A 349 34.79 29.68 -35.75
CA ILE A 349 35.80 29.16 -34.81
C ILE A 349 37.13 28.94 -35.55
N THR A 350 37.10 28.44 -36.78
CA THR A 350 38.31 28.25 -37.62
C THR A 350 38.97 29.55 -37.96
N ARG A 351 38.20 30.63 -38.20
CA ARG A 351 38.75 31.99 -38.47
C ARG A 351 39.30 32.61 -37.15
N GLU A 352 38.58 32.53 -36.06
CA GLU A 352 39.02 33.07 -34.77
C GLU A 352 40.30 32.44 -34.25
N THR A 353 40.51 31.14 -34.50
CA THR A 353 41.70 30.41 -34.04
C THR A 353 42.85 30.43 -35.05
N ALA A 354 42.73 31.14 -36.20
CA ALA A 354 43.70 31.13 -37.28
C ALA A 354 45.12 31.55 -36.84
N LEU A 355 45.23 32.67 -36.11
CA LEU A 355 46.49 33.19 -35.60
C LEU A 355 47.19 32.19 -34.67
N ALA A 356 46.47 31.69 -33.64
CA ALA A 356 47.00 30.75 -32.65
C ALA A 356 47.45 29.42 -33.31
N ARG A 357 46.76 28.96 -34.36
CA ARG A 357 47.16 27.81 -35.15
C ARG A 357 48.39 28.09 -36.02
N GLN A 358 48.46 29.29 -36.63
CA GLN A 358 49.60 29.67 -37.44
C GLN A 358 50.89 29.77 -36.60
N GLU A 359 50.82 30.35 -35.41
CA GLU A 359 51.95 30.42 -34.48
C GLU A 359 52.50 29.04 -34.12
N ARG A 360 51.63 28.01 -34.08
CA ARG A 360 52.01 26.63 -33.79
C ARG A 360 52.13 25.74 -35.01
N LYS A 361 52.08 26.30 -36.19
CA LYS A 361 52.16 25.58 -37.49
C LYS A 361 51.13 24.46 -37.65
N MET A 362 49.96 24.63 -37.01
CA MET A 362 48.89 23.63 -37.00
C MET A 362 47.91 23.85 -38.14
N THR A 363 47.35 22.75 -38.65
CA THR A 363 46.33 22.76 -39.72
C THR A 363 44.99 22.27 -39.18
N PHE A 364 43.89 22.82 -39.72
CA PHE A 364 42.54 22.39 -39.41
C PHE A 364 41.89 21.90 -40.73
N ASP A 365 41.55 20.62 -40.74
CA ASP A 365 40.91 19.93 -41.89
C ASP A 365 39.45 19.70 -41.59
N ASN A 366 38.59 20.56 -42.12
CA ASN A 366 37.13 20.44 -41.95
C ASN A 366 36.56 19.57 -43.08
N ARG A 367 36.09 18.36 -42.72
CA ARG A 367 35.46 17.39 -43.61
C ARG A 367 33.98 17.21 -43.35
N MET A 368 33.35 18.18 -42.71
CA MET A 368 31.92 18.13 -42.46
C MET A 368 31.13 18.38 -43.75
N PRO A 369 29.93 17.78 -43.88
CA PRO A 369 28.98 18.17 -44.93
C PRO A 369 28.58 19.66 -44.79
N GLU A 370 28.13 20.23 -45.91
CA GLU A 370 27.48 21.55 -45.89
C GLU A 370 26.11 21.49 -45.24
N HIS A 371 25.68 22.58 -44.60
CA HIS A 371 24.33 22.75 -44.02
C HIS A 371 23.96 21.76 -42.89
N ILE A 372 24.79 21.64 -41.88
CA ILE A 372 24.46 20.92 -40.63
C ILE A 372 23.72 21.86 -39.70
N VAL A 373 22.43 21.57 -39.49
CA VAL A 373 21.59 22.30 -38.49
C VAL A 373 21.20 21.35 -37.36
N VAL A 374 21.35 21.82 -36.13
CA VAL A 374 20.92 21.09 -34.93
C VAL A 374 20.03 22.00 -34.06
N LYS A 375 19.09 21.41 -33.33
CA LYS A 375 18.29 22.15 -32.38
C LYS A 375 19.01 22.18 -31.03
N GLY A 376 19.40 23.39 -30.58
CA GLY A 376 20.13 23.50 -29.32
C GLY A 376 20.41 24.94 -28.89
N ASN A 377 21.15 25.09 -27.82
CA ASN A 377 21.61 26.39 -27.35
C ASN A 377 22.91 26.76 -28.08
N ARG A 378 22.89 27.85 -28.85
CA ARG A 378 24.01 28.32 -29.66
C ARG A 378 25.31 28.49 -28.87
N SER A 379 25.25 29.10 -27.68
CA SER A 379 26.45 29.34 -26.84
C SER A 379 27.08 28.05 -26.33
N LEU A 380 26.26 27.09 -25.89
CA LEU A 380 26.75 25.80 -25.42
C LEU A 380 27.33 24.93 -26.54
N ILE A 381 26.69 24.93 -27.74
CA ILE A 381 27.18 24.22 -28.89
C ILE A 381 28.48 24.87 -29.37
N TYR A 382 28.58 26.19 -29.42
CA TYR A 382 29.84 26.90 -29.68
C TYR A 382 30.93 26.46 -28.71
N SER A 383 30.61 26.38 -27.40
CA SER A 383 31.56 25.95 -26.39
C SER A 383 32.07 24.52 -26.59
N ILE A 384 31.29 23.60 -27.20
CA ILE A 384 31.73 22.25 -27.54
C ILE A 384 32.90 22.32 -28.55
N PHE A 385 32.66 22.93 -29.69
CA PHE A 385 33.67 22.97 -30.78
C PHE A 385 34.86 23.85 -30.41
N ARG A 386 34.62 24.97 -29.74
CA ARG A 386 35.66 25.86 -29.28
C ARG A 386 36.61 25.21 -28.26
N ASN A 387 36.10 24.55 -27.24
CA ASN A 387 36.91 23.88 -26.23
C ASN A 387 37.71 22.70 -26.82
N LEU A 388 37.14 21.95 -27.77
CA LEU A 388 37.88 20.89 -28.41
C LEU A 388 39.04 21.46 -29.28
N THR A 389 38.78 22.55 -30.00
CA THR A 389 39.80 23.24 -30.81
C THR A 389 40.90 23.84 -29.95
N ASP A 390 40.54 24.58 -28.91
CA ASP A 390 41.50 25.19 -27.95
C ASP A 390 42.37 24.13 -27.26
N ASN A 391 41.74 22.99 -26.88
CA ASN A 391 42.48 21.85 -26.30
C ASN A 391 43.51 21.28 -27.29
N ALA A 392 43.14 21.07 -28.54
CA ALA A 392 44.08 20.58 -29.53
C ALA A 392 45.23 21.59 -29.75
N ILE A 393 44.93 22.89 -29.87
CA ILE A 393 45.94 23.95 -30.02
C ILE A 393 46.89 23.95 -28.80
N ALA A 394 46.36 23.78 -27.60
CA ALA A 394 47.15 23.83 -26.35
C ALA A 394 48.07 22.59 -26.18
N TYR A 395 47.54 21.39 -26.47
CA TYR A 395 48.15 20.13 -26.00
C TYR A 395 48.64 19.18 -27.06
N ALA A 396 48.13 19.26 -28.33
CA ALA A 396 48.53 18.31 -29.38
C ALA A 396 50.01 18.43 -29.77
N GLY A 397 50.56 19.64 -29.72
CA GLY A 397 51.95 19.91 -30.10
C GLY A 397 52.04 20.79 -31.36
N GLU A 398 53.27 21.22 -31.73
CA GLU A 398 53.51 22.01 -32.95
C GLU A 398 53.39 21.13 -34.20
N GLY A 399 52.91 21.72 -35.29
CA GLY A 399 52.80 21.05 -36.59
C GLY A 399 51.65 20.01 -36.65
N CYS A 400 50.87 19.87 -35.63
CA CYS A 400 49.77 18.90 -35.59
C CYS A 400 48.62 19.27 -36.49
N LYS A 401 47.89 18.24 -36.94
CA LYS A 401 46.70 18.36 -37.78
C LYS A 401 45.45 18.04 -36.92
N MET A 402 44.48 18.94 -36.93
CA MET A 402 43.15 18.70 -36.39
C MET A 402 42.20 18.33 -37.54
N THR A 403 41.32 17.36 -37.34
CA THR A 403 40.32 16.95 -38.34
C THR A 403 38.94 16.90 -37.67
N LEU A 404 37.94 17.46 -38.33
CA LEU A 404 36.55 17.42 -37.90
C LEU A 404 35.71 16.79 -39.01
N GLU A 405 35.01 15.72 -38.66
CA GLU A 405 34.08 15.00 -39.54
C GLU A 405 32.71 14.96 -38.94
N ALA A 406 31.67 14.93 -39.74
CA ALA A 406 30.30 14.73 -39.32
C ALA A 406 29.58 13.74 -40.22
N LYS A 407 28.75 12.88 -39.64
CA LYS A 407 27.92 11.91 -40.36
C LYS A 407 26.50 11.95 -39.82
N GLU A 408 25.54 11.88 -40.70
CA GLU A 408 24.13 11.77 -40.29
C GLU A 408 23.83 10.35 -39.84
N GLN A 409 23.23 10.20 -38.67
CA GLN A 409 22.87 8.92 -38.09
C GLN A 409 21.44 8.98 -37.51
N GLY A 410 20.45 8.67 -38.30
CA GLY A 410 19.05 8.76 -37.94
C GLY A 410 18.65 10.18 -37.54
N ASN A 411 18.16 10.37 -36.30
CA ASN A 411 17.74 11.66 -35.76
C ASN A 411 18.87 12.43 -35.05
N LYS A 412 20.11 12.09 -35.30
CA LYS A 412 21.30 12.71 -34.68
C LYS A 412 22.40 12.95 -35.75
N TRP A 413 23.21 13.95 -35.47
CA TRP A 413 24.49 14.11 -36.09
C TRP A 413 25.56 13.49 -35.22
N TYR A 414 26.45 12.67 -35.84
CA TYR A 414 27.61 12.05 -35.20
C TYR A 414 28.85 12.81 -35.68
N PHE A 415 29.57 13.38 -34.71
CA PHE A 415 30.78 14.18 -34.92
C PHE A 415 32.02 13.42 -34.49
N ILE A 416 33.10 13.55 -35.22
CA ILE A 416 34.42 13.04 -34.88
C ILE A 416 35.38 14.23 -34.96
N PHE A 417 35.90 14.63 -33.80
CA PHE A 417 36.98 15.62 -33.71
C PHE A 417 38.25 14.88 -33.27
N GLN A 418 39.34 15.01 -34.06
CA GLN A 418 40.59 14.31 -33.73
C GLN A 418 41.79 15.20 -34.01
N ASP A 419 42.86 14.99 -33.24
CA ASP A 419 44.21 15.53 -33.50
C ASP A 419 45.19 14.38 -33.64
N ASN A 420 46.34 14.64 -34.28
CA ASN A 420 47.45 13.70 -34.44
C ASN A 420 48.61 14.02 -33.47
N GLY A 421 48.29 14.52 -32.25
CA GLY A 421 49.29 14.86 -31.23
C GLY A 421 49.81 13.64 -30.45
N GLN A 422 50.28 13.88 -29.21
CA GLN A 422 50.86 12.82 -28.39
C GLN A 422 49.81 11.85 -27.80
N GLY A 423 48.51 12.26 -27.77
CA GLY A 423 47.51 11.56 -26.98
C GLY A 423 47.73 11.71 -25.48
N VAL A 424 47.08 10.84 -24.68
CA VAL A 424 47.23 10.81 -23.22
C VAL A 424 47.42 9.37 -22.72
N PRO A 425 48.11 9.15 -21.58
CA PRO A 425 48.18 7.80 -21.02
C PRO A 425 46.78 7.22 -20.76
N PRO A 426 46.56 5.91 -21.02
CA PRO A 426 45.23 5.28 -20.97
C PRO A 426 44.49 5.47 -19.65
N GLU A 427 45.21 5.51 -18.51
CA GLU A 427 44.66 5.72 -17.15
C GLU A 427 44.02 7.09 -16.98
N HIS A 428 44.33 8.06 -17.80
CA HIS A 428 43.76 9.41 -17.74
C HIS A 428 42.52 9.58 -18.63
N LEU A 429 42.28 8.72 -19.62
CA LEU A 429 41.19 8.88 -20.58
C LEU A 429 39.81 8.98 -19.92
N ALA A 430 39.52 8.10 -18.95
CA ALA A 430 38.24 8.09 -18.25
C ALA A 430 38.00 9.37 -17.45
N ARG A 431 39.07 10.06 -17.03
CA ARG A 431 39.07 11.22 -16.17
C ARG A 431 39.13 12.55 -16.89
N LEU A 432 39.36 12.58 -18.18
CA LEU A 432 39.51 13.82 -18.96
C LEU A 432 38.28 14.74 -18.87
N PHE A 433 37.09 14.19 -18.62
CA PHE A 433 35.83 14.94 -18.45
C PHE A 433 35.54 15.35 -17.00
N GLU A 434 36.41 14.98 -16.03
CA GLU A 434 36.26 15.43 -14.64
C GLU A 434 36.60 16.93 -14.53
N ARG A 435 35.85 17.66 -13.69
CA ARG A 435 36.09 19.09 -13.47
C ARG A 435 37.44 19.33 -12.79
N PHE A 436 38.21 20.31 -13.29
CA PHE A 436 39.54 20.65 -12.82
C PHE A 436 40.61 19.56 -13.00
N TYR A 437 40.25 18.48 -13.73
CA TYR A 437 41.22 17.42 -13.99
C TYR A 437 42.24 17.84 -15.03
N ARG A 438 43.48 17.49 -14.83
CA ARG A 438 44.64 17.77 -15.71
C ARG A 438 45.62 16.62 -15.65
N VAL A 439 46.10 16.14 -16.78
CA VAL A 439 47.13 15.09 -16.85
C VAL A 439 48.47 15.58 -16.27
N ASP A 440 48.86 16.80 -16.59
CA ASP A 440 50.08 17.48 -16.06
C ASP A 440 49.69 18.86 -15.55
N LYS A 441 49.70 19.03 -14.20
CA LYS A 441 49.38 20.30 -13.56
C LYS A 441 50.36 21.42 -13.82
N GLY A 442 51.65 21.11 -14.05
CA GLY A 442 52.69 22.09 -14.29
C GLY A 442 52.65 22.69 -15.72
N ARG A 443 52.58 21.84 -16.72
CA ARG A 443 52.52 22.23 -18.14
C ARG A 443 51.19 22.95 -18.43
N SER A 444 50.06 22.42 -17.95
CA SER A 444 48.73 22.99 -18.15
C SER A 444 48.57 24.40 -17.54
N ARG A 445 49.27 24.73 -16.43
CA ARG A 445 49.23 26.08 -15.87
C ARG A 445 49.95 27.10 -16.74
N LYS A 446 51.06 26.73 -17.35
CA LYS A 446 51.79 27.59 -18.31
C LYS A 446 51.00 27.85 -19.60
N MET A 447 50.14 26.91 -20.01
CA MET A 447 49.30 26.99 -21.19
C MET A 447 47.91 27.63 -20.95
N GLY A 448 47.65 28.10 -19.73
CA GLY A 448 46.41 28.83 -19.41
C GLY A 448 45.15 28.00 -19.24
N GLY A 449 45.21 26.68 -19.29
CA GLY A 449 44.03 25.81 -19.21
C GLY A 449 43.31 25.88 -17.85
N THR A 450 41.98 25.96 -17.81
CA THR A 450 41.15 25.97 -16.61
C THR A 450 40.89 24.57 -16.03
N GLY A 451 40.95 23.53 -16.86
CA GLY A 451 40.56 22.16 -16.56
C GLY A 451 39.03 21.98 -16.50
N LEU A 452 38.28 22.96 -17.00
CA LEU A 452 36.79 22.92 -17.05
C LEU A 452 36.27 22.68 -18.46
N GLY A 453 37.05 22.99 -19.50
CA GLY A 453 36.61 22.97 -20.92
C GLY A 453 36.02 21.62 -21.35
N LEU A 454 36.71 20.49 -21.08
CA LEU A 454 36.18 19.17 -21.45
C LEU A 454 34.97 18.75 -20.60
N ALA A 455 34.87 19.20 -19.33
CA ALA A 455 33.67 19.00 -18.54
C ALA A 455 32.47 19.78 -19.11
N ILE A 456 32.71 21.00 -19.59
CA ILE A 456 31.68 21.78 -20.32
C ILE A 456 31.26 21.05 -21.57
N VAL A 457 32.18 20.54 -22.37
CA VAL A 457 31.90 19.75 -23.59
C VAL A 457 30.97 18.57 -23.26
N LYS A 458 31.35 17.77 -22.27
CA LYS A 458 30.54 16.61 -21.88
C LYS A 458 29.11 17.00 -21.44
N ASN A 459 29.00 17.98 -20.56
CA ASN A 459 27.69 18.39 -20.03
C ASN A 459 26.84 19.06 -21.13
N ALA A 460 27.43 19.87 -21.99
CA ALA A 460 26.73 20.45 -23.13
C ALA A 460 26.22 19.39 -24.14
N VAL A 461 27.02 18.38 -24.44
CA VAL A 461 26.61 17.26 -25.32
C VAL A 461 25.45 16.48 -24.66
N LEU A 462 25.54 16.17 -23.36
CA LEU A 462 24.52 15.46 -22.62
C LEU A 462 23.19 16.26 -22.54
N LEU A 463 23.26 17.57 -22.32
CA LEU A 463 22.09 18.45 -22.30
C LEU A 463 21.36 18.45 -23.66
N HIS A 464 22.09 18.34 -24.77
CA HIS A 464 21.52 18.23 -26.11
C HIS A 464 21.11 16.78 -26.50
N GLY A 465 20.96 15.88 -25.48
CA GLY A 465 20.54 14.48 -25.69
C GLY A 465 21.53 13.63 -26.48
N GLY A 466 22.80 14.06 -26.48
CA GLY A 466 23.90 13.36 -27.12
C GLY A 466 24.68 12.44 -26.18
N THR A 467 25.72 11.83 -26.74
CA THR A 467 26.72 11.03 -26.02
C THR A 467 28.09 11.47 -26.46
N ILE A 468 29.13 11.37 -25.59
CA ILE A 468 30.52 11.69 -25.96
C ILE A 468 31.45 10.60 -25.44
N ARG A 469 32.47 10.30 -26.21
CA ARG A 469 33.57 9.39 -25.88
C ARG A 469 34.90 9.99 -26.31
N VAL A 470 35.99 9.57 -25.67
CA VAL A 470 37.35 9.93 -26.05
C VAL A 470 38.19 8.68 -26.09
N SER A 471 39.09 8.60 -27.03
CA SER A 471 40.06 7.51 -27.22
C SER A 471 41.37 8.04 -27.78
N ASN A 472 42.47 7.34 -27.54
CA ASN A 472 43.72 7.58 -28.28
C ASN A 472 43.60 7.00 -29.70
N LEU A 473 44.24 7.66 -30.65
CA LEU A 473 44.45 7.10 -31.97
C LEU A 473 45.66 6.15 -31.94
N PRO A 474 45.65 5.07 -32.75
CA PRO A 474 46.78 4.12 -32.80
C PRO A 474 48.11 4.76 -33.20
N GLU A 475 48.07 5.78 -34.07
CA GLU A 475 49.24 6.50 -34.58
C GLU A 475 49.61 7.73 -33.71
N GLY A 476 48.93 7.91 -32.57
CA GLY A 476 49.05 9.07 -31.68
C GLY A 476 47.97 10.10 -31.92
N GLY A 477 47.63 10.86 -30.83
CA GLY A 477 46.60 11.86 -30.83
C GLY A 477 45.32 11.42 -30.10
N LEU A 478 44.41 12.35 -29.93
CA LEU A 478 43.11 12.13 -29.30
C LEU A 478 41.98 12.17 -30.33
N LYS A 479 40.99 11.28 -30.12
CA LYS A 479 39.77 11.25 -30.89
C LYS A 479 38.58 11.43 -29.94
N PHE A 480 37.79 12.49 -30.17
CA PHE A 480 36.51 12.74 -29.51
C PHE A 480 35.38 12.38 -30.47
N GLU A 481 34.49 11.51 -30.03
CA GLU A 481 33.31 11.07 -30.77
C GLU A 481 32.06 11.48 -29.98
N PHE A 482 31.21 12.30 -30.59
CA PHE A 482 29.99 12.78 -29.91
C PHE A 482 28.81 12.92 -30.85
N THR A 483 27.61 12.94 -30.25
CA THR A 483 26.36 13.10 -31.01
C THR A 483 25.60 14.33 -30.53
N LEU A 484 24.93 14.99 -31.48
CA LEU A 484 23.94 16.03 -31.17
C LEU A 484 22.63 15.67 -31.87
N LYS A 485 21.51 15.95 -31.20
CA LYS A 485 20.17 15.71 -31.72
C LYS A 485 19.84 16.77 -32.76
N LYS A 486 19.20 16.36 -33.89
CA LYS A 486 18.75 17.27 -34.94
C LYS A 486 17.74 18.26 -34.48
#